data_7846d86a067b37379a0a00b059c477f1
#
_entry.id   7846d86a067b37379a0a00b059c477f1
#
_cell.length_a   1.000
_cell.length_b   1.000
_cell.length_c   1.000
_cell.angle_alpha   90.00
_cell.angle_beta   90.00
_cell.angle_gamma   90.00
#
_symmetry.space_group_name_H-M   'P 1'
#
loop_
_entity.id
_entity.type
_entity.pdbx_description
1 polymer ?
#
loop_
_entity_poly.entity_id
_entity_poly.type
_entity_poly.pdbx_seq_one_letter_code
_entity_poly.pdbx_strand_id
1 'polypeptide(L)'
;YFSRPGVAVNLSGFLKGYALETIKSILNECVIENALINMGNSSVLALGNHPVGTGWKVNNILLHNECLTTSGNDSPERRHIVSPRDGKLVEGARQISVVTTNGAIGEILSTALFAADGEQRKALMGIYAHCRVYISTVLY
;
A
#
# COMPACT_ATOMS: atom_id res chain seq x y z
N TYR A 1 24.71 -0.53 -8.71
CA TYR A 1 25.40 -0.83 -10.00
C TYR A 1 24.38 -1.41 -10.98
N PHE A 2 24.30 -0.83 -12.17
CA PHE A 2 23.49 -1.35 -13.27
C PHE A 2 24.39 -2.06 -14.27
N SER A 3 24.07 -3.29 -14.63
CA SER A 3 24.83 -4.12 -15.57
C SER A 3 24.64 -3.72 -17.04
N ARG A 4 23.66 -2.87 -17.32
CA ARG A 4 23.32 -2.42 -18.68
C ARG A 4 23.11 -0.91 -18.69
N PRO A 5 23.53 -0.18 -19.75
CA PRO A 5 23.18 1.22 -19.94
C PRO A 5 21.68 1.38 -20.21
N GLY A 6 21.14 2.53 -19.85
CA GLY A 6 19.72 2.86 -20.09
C GLY A 6 18.74 2.28 -19.09
N VAL A 7 19.19 1.58 -18.04
CA VAL A 7 18.32 1.13 -16.94
C VAL A 7 17.96 2.32 -16.07
N ALA A 8 16.67 2.46 -15.77
CA ALA A 8 16.15 3.45 -14.83
C ALA A 8 15.37 2.75 -13.71
N VAL A 9 15.43 3.30 -12.51
CA VAL A 9 14.63 2.84 -11.36
C VAL A 9 13.56 3.88 -11.06
N ASN A 10 12.30 3.43 -11.02
CA ASN A 10 11.19 4.25 -10.60
C ASN A 10 10.73 3.80 -9.20
N LEU A 11 10.86 4.67 -8.21
CA LEU A 11 10.50 4.40 -6.81
C LEU A 11 9.10 4.94 -6.44
N SER A 12 8.32 5.46 -7.39
CA SER A 12 7.02 6.11 -7.10
C SER A 12 6.05 5.19 -6.38
N GLY A 13 6.06 3.88 -6.66
CA GLY A 13 5.23 2.88 -5.99
C GLY A 13 5.71 2.47 -4.58
N PHE A 14 6.74 3.14 -4.05
CA PHE A 14 7.32 2.85 -2.74
C PHE A 14 7.38 4.10 -1.85
N LEU A 15 7.55 5.28 -2.44
CA LEU A 15 7.93 6.50 -1.73
C LEU A 15 6.90 6.95 -0.67
N LYS A 16 5.61 6.80 -0.91
CA LYS A 16 4.60 7.21 0.08
C LYS A 16 4.67 6.35 1.35
N GLY A 17 4.79 5.03 1.18
CA GLY A 17 4.95 4.12 2.31
C GLY A 17 6.24 4.39 3.09
N TYR A 18 7.34 4.67 2.39
CA TYR A 18 8.59 5.07 3.01
C TYR A 18 8.47 6.40 3.78
N ALA A 19 7.79 7.38 3.20
CA ALA A 19 7.52 8.65 3.87
C ALA A 19 6.67 8.47 5.14
N LEU A 20 5.67 7.56 5.12
CA LEU A 20 4.90 7.22 6.33
C LEU A 20 5.77 6.64 7.43
N GLU A 21 6.75 5.78 7.10
CA GLU A 21 7.70 5.24 8.10
C GLU A 21 8.57 6.35 8.68
N THR A 22 9.04 7.28 7.85
CA THR A 22 9.80 8.45 8.31
C THR A 22 8.97 9.33 9.24
N ILE A 23 7.73 9.63 8.85
CA ILE A 23 6.79 10.41 9.69
C ILE A 23 6.52 9.70 11.00
N LYS A 24 6.31 8.38 10.97
CA LYS A 24 6.11 7.56 12.18
C LYS A 24 7.29 7.67 13.15
N SER A 25 8.52 7.63 12.64
CA SER A 25 9.71 7.81 13.46
C SER A 25 9.73 9.20 14.13
N ILE A 26 9.46 10.26 13.37
CA ILE A 26 9.41 11.63 13.89
C ILE A 26 8.32 11.78 14.94
N LEU A 27 7.11 11.24 14.70
CA LEU A 27 6.01 11.31 15.67
C LEU A 27 6.38 10.61 16.99
N ASN A 28 7.03 9.44 16.89
CA ASN A 28 7.49 8.69 18.06
C ASN A 28 8.58 9.48 18.84
N GLU A 29 9.53 10.11 18.15
CA GLU A 29 10.55 10.97 18.77
C GLU A 29 9.93 12.19 19.47
N CYS A 30 8.83 12.72 18.91
CA CYS A 30 8.05 13.80 19.52
C CYS A 30 7.05 13.32 20.60
N VAL A 31 7.05 12.03 20.95
CA VAL A 31 6.13 11.43 21.93
C VAL A 31 4.65 11.62 21.54
N ILE A 32 4.36 11.64 20.25
CA ILE A 32 3.00 11.72 19.74
C ILE A 32 2.46 10.30 19.57
N GLU A 33 1.57 9.90 20.46
CA GLU A 33 1.03 8.54 20.52
C GLU A 33 -0.19 8.32 19.61
N ASN A 34 -0.92 9.39 19.27
CA ASN A 34 -2.16 9.29 18.51
C ASN A 34 -2.13 10.22 17.30
N ALA A 35 -2.17 9.66 16.11
CA ALA A 35 -2.15 10.40 14.85
C ALA A 35 -2.78 9.61 13.70
N LEU A 36 -3.41 10.32 12.78
CA LEU A 36 -3.83 9.79 11.49
C LEU A 36 -3.19 10.62 10.37
N ILE A 37 -2.34 10.00 9.59
CA ILE A 37 -1.68 10.63 8.42
C ILE A 37 -2.26 10.00 7.15
N ASN A 38 -2.83 10.84 6.29
CA ASN A 38 -3.41 10.40 5.02
C ASN A 38 -2.65 11.04 3.85
N MET A 39 -2.03 10.21 3.01
CA MET A 39 -1.31 10.63 1.82
C MET A 39 -2.08 10.23 0.56
N GLY A 40 -3.05 11.08 0.17
CA GLY A 40 -3.82 10.92 -1.07
C GLY A 40 -4.73 9.69 -1.10
N ASN A 41 -5.28 9.30 0.04
CA ASN A 41 -6.23 8.18 0.23
C ASN A 41 -5.68 6.76 -0.11
N SER A 42 -4.53 6.66 -0.75
CA SER A 42 -3.92 5.37 -1.09
C SER A 42 -2.91 4.88 -0.05
N SER A 43 -2.46 5.77 0.85
CA SER A 43 -1.45 5.43 1.84
C SER A 43 -1.77 6.18 3.14
N VAL A 44 -2.13 5.43 4.17
CA VAL A 44 -2.57 5.96 5.46
C VAL A 44 -1.75 5.33 6.58
N LEU A 45 -1.27 6.14 7.52
CA LEU A 45 -0.71 5.70 8.80
C LEU A 45 -1.68 6.04 9.91
N ALA A 46 -2.00 5.07 10.75
CA ALA A 46 -2.79 5.23 11.96
C ALA A 46 -1.94 4.87 13.19
N LEU A 47 -1.70 5.82 14.07
CA LEU A 47 -1.05 5.60 15.37
C LEU A 47 -2.08 5.71 16.49
N GLY A 48 -1.99 4.82 17.46
CA GLY A 48 -2.82 4.85 18.65
C GLY A 48 -4.32 4.86 18.34
N ASN A 49 -5.06 5.75 18.99
CA ASN A 49 -6.51 5.76 19.01
C ASN A 49 -7.09 7.10 18.51
N HIS A 50 -8.27 7.01 17.94
CA HIS A 50 -9.11 8.18 17.67
C HIS A 50 -9.60 8.80 19.00
N PRO A 51 -9.77 10.14 19.14
CA PRO A 51 -10.19 10.77 20.39
C PRO A 51 -11.47 10.24 21.02
N VAL A 52 -12.35 9.64 20.24
CA VAL A 52 -13.66 9.13 20.72
C VAL A 52 -13.82 7.61 20.51
N GLY A 53 -12.72 6.86 20.35
CA GLY A 53 -12.82 5.40 20.16
C GLY A 53 -11.48 4.71 20.12
N THR A 54 -11.50 3.38 20.01
CA THR A 54 -10.30 2.56 19.85
C THR A 54 -9.91 2.44 18.39
N GLY A 55 -8.67 2.77 18.06
CA GLY A 55 -8.15 2.73 16.70
C GLY A 55 -8.75 3.81 15.79
N TRP A 56 -8.42 3.75 14.53
CA TRP A 56 -8.84 4.68 13.48
C TRP A 56 -9.60 3.93 12.39
N LYS A 57 -10.82 4.38 12.08
CA LYS A 57 -11.62 3.77 11.01
C LYS A 57 -11.36 4.48 9.68
N VAL A 58 -10.75 3.75 8.74
CA VAL A 58 -10.44 4.22 7.38
C VAL A 58 -11.05 3.24 6.38
N ASN A 59 -11.89 3.70 5.46
CA ASN A 59 -12.57 2.86 4.46
C ASN A 59 -13.23 1.60 5.06
N ASN A 60 -13.90 1.73 6.22
CA ASN A 60 -14.49 0.64 6.99
C ASN A 60 -13.49 -0.38 7.59
N ILE A 61 -12.19 -0.13 7.50
CA ILE A 61 -11.14 -0.94 8.11
C ILE A 61 -10.69 -0.24 9.40
N LEU A 62 -10.70 -0.97 10.51
CA LEU A 62 -10.15 -0.48 11.77
C LEU A 62 -8.64 -0.70 11.78
N LEU A 63 -7.89 0.36 12.05
CA LEU A 63 -6.43 0.41 12.11
C LEU A 63 -5.99 0.81 13.52
N HIS A 64 -4.94 0.17 14.03
CA HIS A 64 -4.31 0.52 15.29
C HIS A 64 -2.79 0.27 15.20
N ASN A 65 -1.99 1.33 15.19
CA ASN A 65 -0.54 1.28 14.96
C ASN A 65 -0.16 0.58 13.65
N GLU A 66 -0.93 0.84 12.60
CA GLU A 66 -0.83 0.19 11.30
C GLU A 66 -0.89 1.19 10.15
N CYS A 67 -0.42 0.75 9.01
CA CYS A 67 -0.58 1.44 7.73
C CYS A 67 -1.60 0.69 6.86
N LEU A 68 -2.41 1.44 6.14
CA LEU A 68 -3.26 0.96 5.05
C LEU A 68 -2.69 1.50 3.74
N THR A 69 -2.36 0.62 2.81
CA THR A 69 -1.88 1.00 1.48
C THR A 69 -2.76 0.36 0.42
N THR A 70 -3.10 1.11 -0.61
CA THR A 70 -4.03 0.67 -1.66
C THR A 70 -3.44 0.89 -3.03
N SER A 71 -3.42 -0.15 -3.84
CA SER A 71 -3.03 -0.14 -5.24
C SER A 71 -4.19 -0.59 -6.13
N GLY A 72 -4.34 0.08 -7.27
CA GLY A 72 -5.39 -0.24 -8.23
C GLY A 72 -5.44 0.77 -9.37
N ASN A 73 -6.36 0.55 -10.29
CA ASN A 73 -6.67 1.51 -11.33
C ASN A 73 -7.87 2.35 -10.90
N ASP A 74 -7.72 3.68 -10.92
CA ASP A 74 -8.80 4.62 -10.58
C ASP A 74 -9.90 4.60 -11.64
N SER A 75 -9.49 4.39 -12.91
CA SER A 75 -10.39 4.21 -14.06
C SER A 75 -9.68 3.41 -15.14
N PRO A 76 -10.40 2.91 -16.17
CA PRO A 76 -9.79 2.21 -17.31
C PRO A 76 -8.73 3.07 -18.03
N GLU A 77 -8.88 4.40 -18.02
CA GLU A 77 -7.99 5.35 -18.69
C GLU A 77 -6.76 5.73 -17.84
N ARG A 78 -6.84 5.54 -16.52
CA ARG A 78 -5.78 5.92 -15.57
C ARG A 78 -4.98 4.72 -15.06
N ARG A 79 -4.66 3.81 -15.96
CA ARG A 79 -3.78 2.69 -15.65
C ARG A 79 -2.34 3.16 -15.58
N HIS A 80 -1.62 2.74 -14.54
CA HIS A 80 -0.23 3.15 -14.30
C HIS A 80 0.66 2.01 -13.79
N ILE A 81 0.07 0.88 -13.41
CA ILE A 81 0.83 -0.28 -12.93
C ILE A 81 1.21 -1.13 -14.13
N VAL A 82 2.50 -1.42 -14.25
CA VAL A 82 3.09 -2.17 -15.37
C VAL A 82 3.39 -3.60 -14.91
N SER A 83 3.00 -4.56 -15.75
CA SER A 83 3.34 -5.96 -15.56
C SER A 83 4.84 -6.18 -15.78
N PRO A 84 5.56 -6.81 -14.82
CA PRO A 84 6.98 -7.10 -14.99
C PRO A 84 7.26 -8.20 -16.01
N ARG A 85 6.23 -8.93 -16.47
CA ARG A 85 6.38 -10.03 -17.42
C ARG A 85 6.50 -9.58 -18.87
N ASP A 86 5.68 -8.60 -19.24
CA ASP A 86 5.53 -8.20 -20.64
C ASP A 86 5.59 -6.69 -20.86
N GLY A 87 5.78 -5.91 -19.79
CA GLY A 87 5.88 -4.46 -19.85
C GLY A 87 4.56 -3.75 -20.17
N LYS A 88 3.43 -4.46 -20.17
CA LYS A 88 2.12 -3.87 -20.46
C LYS A 88 1.46 -3.34 -19.19
N LEU A 89 0.53 -2.42 -19.38
CA LEU A 89 -0.30 -1.92 -18.27
C LEU A 89 -1.22 -3.04 -17.76
N VAL A 90 -1.21 -3.24 -16.44
CA VAL A 90 -2.08 -4.22 -15.80
C VAL A 90 -3.53 -3.76 -15.89
N GLU A 91 -4.38 -4.66 -16.36
CA GLU A 91 -5.82 -4.43 -16.52
C GLU A 91 -6.59 -4.92 -15.28
N GLY A 92 -7.83 -4.46 -15.17
CA GLY A 92 -8.80 -4.91 -14.18
C GLY A 92 -9.35 -3.78 -13.33
N ALA A 93 -10.63 -3.93 -13.01
CA ALA A 93 -11.41 -3.02 -12.17
C ALA A 93 -11.36 -3.50 -10.72
N ARG A 94 -10.18 -3.49 -10.10
CA ARG A 94 -10.00 -3.88 -8.70
C ARG A 94 -9.07 -2.93 -7.97
N GLN A 95 -9.23 -2.91 -6.67
CA GLN A 95 -8.29 -2.31 -5.74
C GLN A 95 -7.81 -3.38 -4.76
N ILE A 96 -6.54 -3.34 -4.42
CA ILE A 96 -5.94 -4.20 -3.40
C ILE A 96 -5.43 -3.32 -2.29
N SER A 97 -6.03 -3.48 -1.12
CA SER A 97 -5.62 -2.79 0.09
C SER A 97 -4.89 -3.76 1.02
N VAL A 98 -3.76 -3.32 1.54
CA VAL A 98 -2.93 -4.07 2.47
C VAL A 98 -2.80 -3.31 3.77
N VAL A 99 -3.08 -3.98 4.88
CA VAL A 99 -2.84 -3.47 6.23
C VAL A 99 -1.63 -4.17 6.81
N THR A 100 -0.66 -3.40 7.26
CA THR A 100 0.61 -3.87 7.83
C THR A 100 1.17 -2.83 8.79
N THR A 101 2.08 -3.25 9.67
CA THR A 101 2.78 -2.34 10.59
C THR A 101 3.87 -1.51 9.90
N ASN A 102 4.20 -1.80 8.62
CA ASN A 102 5.20 -1.08 7.84
C ASN A 102 4.63 -0.61 6.50
N GLY A 103 4.51 0.72 6.34
CA GLY A 103 3.90 1.34 5.15
C GLY A 103 4.67 1.06 3.86
N ALA A 104 6.00 0.99 3.91
CA ALA A 104 6.83 0.70 2.74
C ALA A 104 6.58 -0.73 2.22
N ILE A 105 6.50 -1.70 3.12
CA ILE A 105 6.14 -3.09 2.77
C ILE A 105 4.71 -3.13 2.21
N GLY A 106 3.78 -2.41 2.82
CA GLY A 106 2.40 -2.33 2.36
C GLY A 106 2.28 -1.81 0.91
N GLU A 107 2.98 -0.74 0.57
CA GLU A 107 3.02 -0.17 -0.80
C GLU A 107 3.55 -1.18 -1.82
N ILE A 108 4.67 -1.83 -1.50
CA ILE A 108 5.28 -2.84 -2.37
C ILE A 108 4.31 -4.01 -2.55
N LEU A 109 3.74 -4.50 -1.45
CA LEU A 109 2.88 -5.69 -1.46
C LEU A 109 1.55 -5.43 -2.17
N SER A 110 0.89 -4.28 -1.93
CA SER A 110 -0.36 -3.94 -2.62
C SER A 110 -0.17 -3.85 -4.13
N THR A 111 0.94 -3.25 -4.58
CA THR A 111 1.30 -3.13 -6.00
C THR A 111 1.65 -4.50 -6.60
N ALA A 112 2.45 -5.30 -5.90
CA ALA A 112 2.81 -6.64 -6.35
C ALA A 112 1.59 -7.55 -6.47
N LEU A 113 0.69 -7.54 -5.48
CA LEU A 113 -0.55 -8.30 -5.50
C LEU A 113 -1.51 -7.85 -6.63
N PHE A 114 -1.50 -6.56 -6.96
CA PHE A 114 -2.29 -6.05 -8.07
C PHE A 114 -1.76 -6.57 -9.42
N ALA A 115 -0.44 -6.56 -9.61
CA ALA A 115 0.22 -7.02 -10.83
C ALA A 115 0.26 -8.55 -10.97
N ALA A 116 0.16 -9.29 -9.87
CA ALA A 116 0.28 -10.75 -9.82
C ALA A 116 -0.94 -11.46 -10.44
N ASP A 117 -0.70 -12.63 -11.04
CA ASP A 117 -1.76 -13.59 -11.37
C ASP A 117 -2.28 -14.32 -10.12
N GLY A 118 -3.22 -15.26 -10.31
CA GLY A 118 -3.86 -15.97 -9.21
C GLY A 118 -2.91 -16.78 -8.34
N GLU A 119 -1.97 -17.50 -8.96
CA GLU A 119 -1.00 -18.36 -8.25
C GLU A 119 0.05 -17.51 -7.52
N GLN A 120 0.60 -16.51 -8.20
CA GLN A 120 1.55 -15.57 -7.62
C GLN A 120 0.95 -14.82 -6.44
N ARG A 121 -0.31 -14.38 -6.57
CA ARG A 121 -1.03 -13.70 -5.49
C ARG A 121 -1.17 -14.61 -4.27
N LYS A 122 -1.56 -15.87 -4.49
CA LYS A 122 -1.66 -16.86 -3.42
C LYS A 122 -0.31 -17.09 -2.73
N ALA A 123 0.77 -17.19 -3.50
CA ALA A 123 2.12 -17.36 -2.95
C ALA A 123 2.55 -16.12 -2.13
N LEU A 124 2.34 -14.91 -2.64
CA LEU A 124 2.63 -13.66 -1.92
C LEU A 124 1.83 -13.57 -0.61
N MET A 125 0.54 -13.88 -0.65
CA MET A 125 -0.30 -13.87 0.55
C MET A 125 0.15 -14.93 1.57
N GLY A 126 0.70 -16.05 1.13
CA GLY A 126 1.31 -17.06 2.02
C GLY A 126 2.58 -16.55 2.72
N ILE A 127 3.47 -15.87 1.98
CA ILE A 127 4.69 -15.28 2.53
C ILE A 127 4.37 -14.15 3.53
N TYR A 128 3.37 -13.33 3.24
CA TYR A 128 2.94 -12.19 4.05
C TYR A 128 1.65 -12.47 4.82
N ALA A 129 1.50 -13.68 5.36
CA ALA A 129 0.29 -14.11 6.07
C ALA A 129 -0.05 -13.27 7.32
N HIS A 130 0.90 -12.50 7.85
CA HIS A 130 0.70 -11.54 8.94
C HIS A 130 0.05 -10.23 8.50
N CYS A 131 -0.02 -9.95 7.19
CA CYS A 131 -0.71 -8.78 6.64
C CYS A 131 -2.18 -9.09 6.38
N ARG A 132 -3.06 -8.10 6.60
CA ARG A 132 -4.46 -8.19 6.19
C ARG A 132 -4.61 -7.66 4.77
N VAL A 133 -5.16 -8.46 3.87
CA VAL A 133 -5.35 -8.11 2.46
C VAL A 133 -6.83 -8.05 2.14
N TYR A 134 -7.26 -6.95 1.53
CA TYR A 134 -8.62 -6.71 1.08
C TYR A 134 -8.62 -6.50 -0.44
N ILE A 135 -9.47 -7.22 -1.13
CA ILE A 135 -9.64 -7.10 -2.59
C ILE A 135 -11.07 -6.63 -2.83
N SER A 136 -11.22 -5.49 -3.47
CA SER A 136 -12.51 -4.94 -3.86
C SER A 136 -12.58 -4.75 -5.38
N THR A 137 -13.78 -4.97 -5.93
CA THR A 137 -14.06 -4.60 -7.32
C THR A 137 -14.46 -3.13 -7.36
N VAL A 138 -13.87 -2.37 -8.27
CA VAL A 138 -14.27 -0.99 -8.55
C VAL A 138 -15.34 -1.04 -9.64
N LEU A 139 -16.52 -0.52 -9.34
CA LEU A 139 -17.58 -0.31 -10.33
C LEU A 139 -17.37 1.08 -10.92
N TYR A 140 -17.11 1.13 -12.22
CA TYR A 140 -16.98 2.37 -12.98
C TYR A 140 -18.33 2.81 -13.54
#